data_6edd4074ceb94044232d7c93757ee829
#
_entry.id   6edd4074ceb94044232d7c93757ee829
#
_cell.length_a   1.000
_cell.length_b   1.000
_cell.length_c   1.000
_cell.angle_alpha   90.00
_cell.angle_beta   90.00
_cell.angle_gamma   90.00
#
_symmetry.space_group_name_H-M   'P 1'
#
loop_
_entity.id
_entity.type
_entity.pdbx_description
1 polymer ?
#
loop_
_entity_poly.entity_id
_entity_poly.type
_entity_poly.pdbx_seq_one_letter_code
_entity_poly.pdbx_strand_id
1 'polypeptide(L)'
;LRKYWLKGEKAGTSEVVALLHGFPDNIRTNKDGDFWVAVHCHRNIFTHLMAHYPRVRKFFLKLPISVKFQYLLQVGGWPHAVAVKYSEEGKVLKVLEDSKGKVVKAVSELEEKDGKLWMGSVLMSFIAVYDLP
;
A
#
# COMPACT_ATOMS: atom_id res chain seq x y z
N LEU A 1 -7.16 1.45 -7.15
CA LEU A 1 -8.23 1.94 -6.30
C LEU A 1 -9.52 2.02 -7.10
N ARG A 2 -10.61 1.47 -6.57
CA ARG A 2 -11.93 1.50 -7.21
C ARG A 2 -12.96 2.06 -6.23
N LYS A 3 -13.88 2.87 -6.76
CA LYS A 3 -15.06 3.38 -6.04
C LYS A 3 -16.27 2.53 -6.46
N TYR A 4 -17.00 2.04 -5.48
CA TYR A 4 -18.27 1.33 -5.70
C TYR A 4 -19.42 2.18 -5.17
N TRP A 5 -20.42 2.41 -6.01
CA TRP A 5 -21.55 3.25 -5.68
C TRP A 5 -22.64 2.45 -4.96
N LEU A 6 -22.87 2.77 -3.70
CA LEU A 6 -23.89 2.10 -2.88
C LEU A 6 -25.30 2.73 -3.05
N LYS A 7 -25.36 4.02 -3.43
CA LYS A 7 -26.61 4.80 -3.52
C LYS A 7 -26.53 5.75 -4.72
N GLY A 8 -27.70 6.34 -5.07
CA GLY A 8 -27.85 7.29 -6.18
C GLY A 8 -28.02 6.59 -7.55
N GLU A 9 -27.97 7.36 -8.62
CA GLU A 9 -28.19 6.87 -9.99
C GLU A 9 -27.18 5.81 -10.44
N LYS A 10 -25.96 5.84 -9.92
CA LYS A 10 -24.89 4.88 -10.22
C LYS A 10 -24.88 3.65 -9.28
N ALA A 11 -25.86 3.48 -8.40
CA ALA A 11 -25.88 2.38 -7.44
C ALA A 11 -25.64 1.02 -8.11
N GLY A 12 -24.80 0.18 -7.54
CA GLY A 12 -24.42 -1.13 -8.08
C GLY A 12 -23.31 -1.10 -9.12
N THR A 13 -22.79 0.07 -9.49
CA THR A 13 -21.66 0.20 -10.42
C THR A 13 -20.34 0.50 -9.73
N SER A 14 -19.22 0.25 -10.42
CA SER A 14 -17.89 0.62 -9.92
C SER A 14 -17.06 1.29 -11.01
N GLU A 15 -16.21 2.22 -10.59
CA GLU A 15 -15.29 2.93 -11.48
C GLU A 15 -13.86 2.91 -10.91
N VAL A 16 -12.86 3.03 -11.78
CA VAL A 16 -11.46 3.14 -11.38
C VAL A 16 -11.19 4.58 -10.99
N VAL A 17 -10.74 4.79 -9.74
CA VAL A 17 -10.38 6.11 -9.21
C VAL A 17 -8.90 6.40 -9.44
N ALA A 18 -8.02 5.44 -9.14
CA ALA A 18 -6.58 5.60 -9.32
C ALA A 18 -5.90 4.26 -9.60
N LEU A 19 -4.82 4.30 -10.38
CA LEU A 19 -3.89 3.19 -10.55
C LEU A 19 -2.73 3.37 -9.58
N LEU A 20 -2.50 2.35 -8.74
CA LEU A 20 -1.48 2.38 -7.72
C LEU A 20 -0.20 1.72 -8.23
N HIS A 21 0.95 2.31 -7.93
CA HIS A 21 2.28 1.79 -8.35
C HIS A 21 2.81 0.66 -7.46
N GLY A 22 2.07 0.27 -6.43
CA GLY A 22 2.44 -0.79 -5.50
C GLY A 22 1.25 -1.61 -5.05
N PHE A 23 1.45 -2.38 -3.99
CA PHE A 23 0.39 -3.16 -3.35
C PHE A 23 -0.20 -2.34 -2.20
N PRO A 24 -1.43 -1.86 -2.34
CA PRO A 24 -2.09 -1.16 -1.24
C PRO A 24 -2.40 -2.16 -0.11
N ASP A 25 -2.31 -1.68 1.11
CA ASP A 25 -2.78 -2.38 2.29
C ASP A 25 -4.08 -1.72 2.76
N ASN A 26 -4.03 -0.70 3.60
CA ASN A 26 -5.23 -0.02 4.07
C ASN A 26 -5.43 1.36 3.43
N ILE A 27 -6.68 1.83 3.48
CA ILE A 27 -7.10 3.15 3.04
C ILE A 27 -7.88 3.81 4.17
N ARG A 28 -7.60 5.10 4.42
CA ARG A 28 -8.32 5.92 5.39
C ARG A 28 -8.70 7.27 4.79
N THR A 29 -9.91 7.70 5.06
CA THR A 29 -10.37 9.06 4.75
C THR A 29 -9.95 10.00 5.86
N ASN A 30 -9.51 11.22 5.50
CA ASN A 30 -9.35 12.29 6.45
C ASN A 30 -10.67 13.12 6.58
N LYS A 31 -10.65 14.16 7.41
CA LYS A 31 -11.81 15.04 7.62
C LYS A 31 -12.19 15.90 6.41
N ASP A 32 -11.28 16.07 5.47
CA ASP A 32 -11.49 16.88 4.25
C ASP A 32 -12.05 16.03 3.09
N GLY A 33 -12.22 14.71 3.28
CA GLY A 33 -12.73 13.78 2.26
C GLY A 33 -11.65 13.18 1.38
N ASP A 34 -10.37 13.53 1.59
CA ASP A 34 -9.24 12.92 0.89
C ASP A 34 -8.91 11.52 1.46
N PHE A 35 -8.16 10.73 0.71
CA PHE A 35 -7.79 9.38 1.11
C PHE A 35 -6.28 9.22 1.28
N TRP A 36 -5.87 8.69 2.42
CA TRP A 36 -4.53 8.14 2.59
C TRP A 36 -4.53 6.64 2.25
N VAL A 37 -3.61 6.24 1.39
CA VAL A 37 -3.40 4.85 1.00
C VAL A 37 -2.01 4.42 1.46
N ALA A 38 -1.98 3.41 2.33
CA ALA A 38 -0.74 2.74 2.71
C ALA A 38 -0.34 1.79 1.57
N VAL A 39 0.87 1.96 1.03
CA VAL A 39 1.44 1.09 0.01
C VAL A 39 2.53 0.26 0.66
N HIS A 40 2.22 -1.01 0.87
CA HIS A 40 3.07 -1.95 1.60
C HIS A 40 4.40 -2.23 0.89
N CYS A 41 4.37 -2.39 -0.42
CA CYS A 41 5.56 -2.60 -1.25
C CYS A 41 5.30 -2.26 -2.71
N HIS A 42 6.37 -1.99 -3.46
CA HIS A 42 6.30 -1.78 -4.91
C HIS A 42 6.07 -3.09 -5.66
N ARG A 43 5.48 -2.98 -6.84
CA ARG A 43 5.44 -4.10 -7.79
C ARG A 43 6.82 -4.36 -8.36
N ASN A 44 7.23 -5.63 -8.41
CA ASN A 44 8.49 -6.05 -8.99
C ASN A 44 8.29 -7.25 -9.93
N ILE A 45 9.34 -7.61 -10.67
CA ILE A 45 9.27 -8.69 -11.65
C ILE A 45 8.91 -10.04 -11.02
N PHE A 46 9.38 -10.29 -9.80
CA PHE A 46 9.06 -11.53 -9.09
C PHE A 46 7.58 -11.65 -8.79
N THR A 47 6.98 -10.57 -8.23
CA THR A 47 5.52 -10.55 -7.94
C THR A 47 4.70 -10.64 -9.21
N HIS A 48 5.16 -10.01 -10.31
CA HIS A 48 4.52 -10.14 -11.62
C HIS A 48 4.54 -11.58 -12.12
N LEU A 49 5.68 -12.26 -12.09
CA LEU A 49 5.79 -13.68 -12.48
C LEU A 49 4.92 -14.58 -11.61
N MET A 50 4.94 -14.38 -10.29
CA MET A 50 4.12 -15.17 -9.35
C MET A 50 2.62 -14.98 -9.56
N ALA A 51 2.19 -13.78 -9.97
CA ALA A 51 0.78 -13.49 -10.23
C ALA A 51 0.28 -14.08 -11.56
N HIS A 52 1.09 -14.01 -12.62
CA HIS A 52 0.67 -14.39 -13.97
C HIS A 52 0.92 -15.86 -14.31
N TYR A 53 1.87 -16.52 -13.61
CA TYR A 53 2.24 -17.91 -13.88
C TYR A 53 2.01 -18.83 -12.67
N PRO A 54 0.76 -19.35 -12.47
CA PRO A 54 0.43 -20.17 -11.31
C PRO A 54 1.29 -21.44 -11.15
N ARG A 55 1.77 -22.03 -12.28
CA ARG A 55 2.66 -23.20 -12.25
C ARG A 55 4.04 -22.84 -11.69
N VAL A 56 4.59 -21.68 -12.07
CA VAL A 56 5.86 -21.15 -11.53
C VAL A 56 5.72 -20.87 -10.05
N ARG A 57 4.64 -20.21 -9.63
CA ARG A 57 4.34 -19.96 -8.22
C ARG A 57 4.26 -21.27 -7.42
N LYS A 58 3.53 -22.28 -7.92
CA LYS A 58 3.39 -23.60 -7.28
C LYS A 58 4.74 -24.29 -7.14
N PHE A 59 5.60 -24.21 -8.16
CA PHE A 59 6.96 -24.75 -8.10
C PHE A 59 7.80 -24.02 -7.05
N PHE A 60 7.82 -22.69 -7.09
CA PHE A 60 8.57 -21.85 -6.15
C PHE A 60 8.19 -22.13 -4.69
N LEU A 61 6.88 -22.25 -4.39
CA LEU A 61 6.39 -22.54 -3.04
C LEU A 61 6.74 -23.94 -2.51
N LYS A 62 7.17 -24.85 -3.39
CA LYS A 62 7.65 -26.19 -3.00
C LYS A 62 9.15 -26.23 -2.68
N LEU A 63 9.89 -25.18 -3.03
CA LEU A 63 11.31 -25.11 -2.74
C LEU A 63 11.54 -24.93 -1.22
N PRO A 64 12.61 -25.51 -0.67
CA PRO A 64 12.95 -25.38 0.75
C PRO A 64 13.55 -24.00 1.05
N ILE A 65 12.80 -22.95 0.73
CA ILE A 65 13.21 -21.55 0.90
C ILE A 65 12.52 -20.99 2.14
N SER A 66 13.26 -20.33 3.02
CA SER A 66 12.68 -19.74 4.23
C SER A 66 11.61 -18.70 3.90
N VAL A 67 10.57 -18.63 4.73
CA VAL A 67 9.48 -17.63 4.60
C VAL A 67 10.02 -16.21 4.57
N LYS A 68 11.05 -15.92 5.36
CA LYS A 68 11.72 -14.61 5.37
C LYS A 68 12.30 -14.25 4.00
N PHE A 69 12.95 -15.20 3.33
CA PHE A 69 13.54 -14.96 2.01
C PHE A 69 12.45 -14.83 0.93
N GLN A 70 11.38 -15.65 1.00
CA GLN A 70 10.22 -15.50 0.12
C GLN A 70 9.59 -14.12 0.25
N TYR A 71 9.43 -13.63 1.48
CA TYR A 71 8.94 -12.29 1.75
C TYR A 71 9.85 -11.20 1.18
N LEU A 72 11.17 -11.30 1.36
CA LEU A 72 12.13 -10.34 0.79
C LEU A 72 12.03 -10.26 -0.74
N LEU A 73 11.88 -11.39 -1.41
CA LEU A 73 11.65 -11.40 -2.87
C LEU A 73 10.34 -10.71 -3.24
N GLN A 74 9.29 -10.93 -2.46
CA GLN A 74 7.98 -10.32 -2.70
C GLN A 74 8.02 -8.78 -2.54
N VAL A 75 8.72 -8.25 -1.57
CA VAL A 75 8.84 -6.80 -1.36
C VAL A 75 9.91 -6.14 -2.22
N GLY A 76 10.58 -6.89 -3.09
CA GLY A 76 11.63 -6.34 -3.98
C GLY A 76 13.02 -6.29 -3.37
N GLY A 77 13.29 -7.13 -2.36
CA GLY A 77 14.59 -7.30 -1.72
C GLY A 77 14.83 -6.38 -0.51
N TRP A 78 14.14 -5.24 -0.43
CA TRP A 78 14.31 -4.30 0.67
C TRP A 78 12.98 -3.70 1.13
N PRO A 79 12.65 -3.71 2.43
CA PRO A 79 11.46 -3.05 2.94
C PRO A 79 11.55 -1.54 2.73
N HIS A 80 10.53 -0.95 2.18
CA HIS A 80 10.36 0.50 2.03
C HIS A 80 8.95 0.87 2.52
N ALA A 81 8.66 2.14 2.62
CA ALA A 81 7.34 2.63 3.01
C ALA A 81 6.89 3.72 2.07
N VAL A 82 5.64 3.65 1.64
CA VAL A 82 5.01 4.68 0.83
C VAL A 82 3.61 4.98 1.38
N ALA A 83 3.34 6.27 1.58
CA ALA A 83 2.03 6.79 1.92
C ALA A 83 1.59 7.76 0.82
N VAL A 84 0.45 7.53 0.21
CA VAL A 84 -0.06 8.38 -0.87
C VAL A 84 -1.41 8.98 -0.47
N LYS A 85 -1.52 10.30 -0.56
CA LYS A 85 -2.78 11.02 -0.39
C LYS A 85 -3.42 11.26 -1.74
N TYR A 86 -4.68 10.89 -1.87
CA TYR A 86 -5.51 11.11 -3.07
C TYR A 86 -6.71 11.99 -2.73
N SER A 87 -7.12 12.82 -3.69
CA SER A 87 -8.43 13.46 -3.63
C SER A 87 -9.56 12.44 -3.86
N GLU A 88 -10.81 12.84 -3.65
CA GLU A 88 -11.99 12.02 -3.93
C GLU A 88 -12.04 11.55 -5.39
N GLU A 89 -11.55 12.37 -6.34
CA GLU A 89 -11.49 12.06 -7.78
C GLU A 89 -10.27 11.21 -8.16
N GLY A 90 -9.38 10.87 -7.22
CA GLY A 90 -8.20 10.05 -7.44
C GLY A 90 -6.95 10.82 -7.92
N LYS A 91 -6.94 12.15 -7.78
CA LYS A 91 -5.74 12.95 -8.03
C LYS A 91 -4.75 12.77 -6.88
N VAL A 92 -3.47 12.52 -7.19
CA VAL A 92 -2.41 12.48 -6.17
C VAL A 92 -2.20 13.88 -5.60
N LEU A 93 -2.37 14.02 -4.29
CA LEU A 93 -2.18 15.27 -3.55
C LEU A 93 -0.82 15.32 -2.85
N LYS A 94 -0.39 14.18 -2.28
CA LYS A 94 0.87 14.09 -1.54
C LYS A 94 1.43 12.68 -1.61
N VAL A 95 2.75 12.57 -1.66
CA VAL A 95 3.47 11.30 -1.53
C VAL A 95 4.54 11.46 -0.45
N LEU A 96 4.55 10.55 0.50
CA LEU A 96 5.60 10.41 1.50
C LEU A 96 6.24 9.05 1.31
N GLU A 97 7.56 9.01 1.20
CA GLU A 97 8.30 7.78 0.91
C GLU A 97 9.57 7.68 1.75
N ASP A 98 9.76 6.53 2.37
CA ASP A 98 11.06 6.07 2.88
C ASP A 98 11.55 4.91 1.99
N SER A 99 12.21 5.27 0.88
CA SER A 99 12.67 4.34 -0.14
C SER A 99 13.72 3.32 0.36
N LYS A 100 14.36 3.60 1.50
CA LYS A 100 15.35 2.71 2.13
C LYS A 100 14.81 2.04 3.40
N GLY A 101 13.60 2.36 3.82
CA GLY A 101 13.00 1.82 5.03
C GLY A 101 13.85 2.07 6.29
N LYS A 102 14.49 3.24 6.37
CA LYS A 102 15.37 3.57 7.49
C LYS A 102 14.59 3.94 8.75
N VAL A 103 13.51 4.68 8.58
CA VAL A 103 12.65 5.17 9.66
C VAL A 103 11.37 4.34 9.74
N VAL A 104 10.67 4.18 8.60
CA VAL A 104 9.43 3.41 8.51
C VAL A 104 9.55 2.33 7.43
N LYS A 105 8.92 1.17 7.67
CA LYS A 105 9.01 0.01 6.78
C LYS A 105 7.63 -0.58 6.56
N ALA A 106 7.32 -0.93 5.30
CA ALA A 106 6.14 -1.69 4.95
C ALA A 106 4.89 -1.18 5.68
N VAL A 107 4.60 0.12 5.49
CA VAL A 107 3.45 0.77 6.13
C VAL A 107 2.18 0.06 5.69
N SER A 108 1.37 -0.35 6.66
CA SER A 108 0.11 -1.06 6.45
C SER A 108 -1.12 -0.22 6.81
N GLU A 109 -0.95 0.78 7.70
CA GLU A 109 -2.03 1.63 8.17
C GLU A 109 -1.58 3.09 8.23
N LEU A 110 -2.49 4.01 7.87
CA LEU A 110 -2.29 5.46 7.91
C LEU A 110 -3.53 6.13 8.48
N GLU A 111 -3.34 7.05 9.41
CA GLU A 111 -4.42 7.89 9.93
C GLU A 111 -3.96 9.34 10.05
N GLU A 112 -4.66 10.25 9.39
CA GLU A 112 -4.46 11.69 9.53
C GLU A 112 -5.35 12.22 10.66
N LYS A 113 -4.72 12.74 11.72
CA LYS A 113 -5.42 13.33 12.84
C LYS A 113 -4.62 14.46 13.47
N ASP A 114 -5.29 15.58 13.76
CA ASP A 114 -4.72 16.74 14.45
C ASP A 114 -3.41 17.27 13.83
N GLY A 115 -3.38 17.37 12.49
CA GLY A 115 -2.20 17.83 11.73
C GLY A 115 -1.04 16.84 11.70
N LYS A 116 -1.26 15.59 12.09
CA LYS A 116 -0.27 14.53 12.11
C LYS A 116 -0.72 13.34 11.29
N LEU A 117 0.23 12.67 10.66
CA LEU A 117 0.02 11.36 10.04
C LEU A 117 0.60 10.27 10.92
N TRP A 118 -0.27 9.40 11.41
CA TRP A 118 0.07 8.22 12.19
C TRP A 118 0.25 7.05 11.26
N MET A 119 1.37 6.33 11.40
CA MET A 119 1.75 5.24 10.48
C MET A 119 2.01 3.96 11.26
N GLY A 120 1.23 2.93 10.97
CA GLY A 120 1.39 1.58 11.49
C GLY A 120 2.01 0.62 10.48
N SER A 121 2.70 -0.39 10.99
CA SER A 121 3.27 -1.47 10.19
C SER A 121 3.37 -2.75 11.01
N VAL A 122 3.11 -3.88 10.36
CA VAL A 122 3.29 -5.21 10.97
C VAL A 122 4.76 -5.58 11.19
N LEU A 123 5.70 -4.81 10.61
CA LEU A 123 7.14 -5.04 10.70
C LEU A 123 7.86 -4.10 11.68
N MET A 124 7.11 -3.18 12.31
CA MET A 124 7.68 -2.25 13.29
C MET A 124 7.08 -2.51 14.66
N SER A 125 7.91 -2.33 15.70
CA SER A 125 7.48 -2.43 17.10
C SER A 125 6.99 -1.10 17.68
N PHE A 126 6.76 -0.10 16.82
CA PHE A 126 6.33 1.25 17.19
C PHE A 126 5.37 1.81 16.14
N ILE A 127 4.63 2.84 16.52
CA ILE A 127 3.85 3.67 15.60
C ILE A 127 4.68 4.92 15.30
N ALA A 128 4.90 5.19 14.02
CA ALA A 128 5.58 6.42 13.59
C ALA A 128 4.55 7.56 13.46
N VAL A 129 5.02 8.77 13.74
CA VAL A 129 4.21 10.00 13.62
C VAL A 129 4.97 11.01 12.79
N TYR A 130 4.30 11.58 11.81
CA TYR A 130 4.85 12.61 10.93
C TYR A 130 3.97 13.88 11.04
N ASP A 131 4.58 15.01 11.33
CA ASP A 131 3.88 16.30 11.35
C ASP A 131 3.59 16.74 9.91
N LEU A 132 2.31 16.90 9.60
CA LEU A 132 1.88 17.41 8.29
C LEU A 132 2.03 18.94 8.27
N PRO A 133 2.72 19.50 7.25
CA PRO A 133 2.87 20.94 7.10
C PRO A 133 1.56 21.62 6.74
#